data_3fd7934f5b0be8beecc39c65605cae78
#
_entry.id   3fd7934f5b0be8beecc39c65605cae78
#
_cell.length_a   1.000
_cell.length_b   1.000
_cell.length_c   1.000
_cell.angle_alpha   90.00
_cell.angle_beta   90.00
_cell.angle_gamma   90.00
#
_symmetry.space_group_name_H-M   'P 1'
#
loop_
_entity.id
_entity.type
_entity.pdbx_description
1 polymer ?
#
loop_
_entity_poly.entity_id
_entity_poly.type
_entity_poly.pdbx_seq_one_letter_code
_entity_poly.pdbx_strand_id
1 'polypeptide(L)'
;MSSQKYNPPYTVSEEAVNLIAEISSAIERYNVTMSGADGLRLRKINRVKTIRGSTAIEGNTLSEDQITAVLEGKRVVAPKKEIDEVLGAAAAYEQIENVDPHKVKDLLKVHKLMMGGLVDEAGAFRKKSVGVVDGAGNVIHMAPKAEQVPTLIKSLFKWLNESGAHPLVKSSVFHYEFEFIHPFADGNGRTGRYWQTAILGEWREAFYAAPIENIIWENQSGYYLAIRRASLLGNAEPFIDFMLERILETIKTKGDAKKKNVGVNVGVNVSVKLSARERDLIELLRLDGTLTAARIAETYSISTRQAERLLTSLKKKGFIVREGSDKAGLWVVKE
;
A
#
# COMPACT_ATOMS: atom_id res chain seq x y z
N MET A 1 -22.49 31.71 -4.81
CA MET A 1 -22.26 30.51 -4.00
C MET A 1 -20.76 30.27 -3.98
N SER A 2 -20.07 30.44 -2.85
CA SER A 2 -18.65 30.14 -2.73
C SER A 2 -18.51 28.62 -2.92
N SER A 3 -17.82 28.19 -3.96
CA SER A 3 -17.47 26.79 -4.13
C SER A 3 -16.62 26.38 -2.92
N GLN A 4 -17.19 25.57 -2.05
CA GLN A 4 -16.48 25.04 -0.90
C GLN A 4 -15.20 24.37 -1.44
N LYS A 5 -14.04 24.84 -1.00
CA LYS A 5 -12.74 24.31 -1.45
C LYS A 5 -12.69 22.83 -1.04
N TYR A 6 -12.51 21.94 -2.02
CA TYR A 6 -12.31 20.51 -1.71
C TYR A 6 -11.10 20.37 -0.80
N ASN A 7 -11.28 19.67 0.29
CA ASN A 7 -10.23 19.33 1.24
C ASN A 7 -10.47 17.89 1.69
N PRO A 8 -9.59 16.96 1.34
CA PRO A 8 -9.69 15.58 1.81
C PRO A 8 -9.79 15.52 3.33
N PRO A 9 -10.64 14.68 3.90
CA PRO A 9 -10.75 14.54 5.34
C PRO A 9 -9.57 13.71 5.87
N TYR A 10 -8.62 14.36 6.54
CA TYR A 10 -7.53 13.70 7.24
C TYR A 10 -7.11 14.46 8.49
N THR A 11 -6.57 13.73 9.44
CA THR A 11 -5.81 14.24 10.60
C THR A 11 -4.43 13.61 10.59
N VAL A 12 -3.51 14.20 11.33
CA VAL A 12 -2.14 13.70 11.49
C VAL A 12 -1.97 13.33 12.96
N SER A 13 -1.78 12.05 13.24
CA SER A 13 -1.58 11.54 14.60
C SER A 13 -0.23 12.00 15.20
N GLU A 14 -0.09 11.94 16.52
CA GLU A 14 1.21 12.17 17.17
C GLU A 14 2.27 11.17 16.69
N GLU A 15 1.86 9.92 16.44
CA GLU A 15 2.74 8.88 15.89
C GLU A 15 3.19 9.23 14.48
N ALA A 16 2.29 9.73 13.62
CA ALA A 16 2.63 10.19 12.27
C ALA A 16 3.69 11.30 12.31
N VAL A 17 3.60 12.25 13.25
CA VAL A 17 4.61 13.31 13.40
C VAL A 17 5.99 12.72 13.71
N ASN A 18 6.06 11.74 14.62
CA ASN A 18 7.30 11.05 14.97
C ASN A 18 7.85 10.26 13.76
N LEU A 19 7.00 9.52 13.05
CA LEU A 19 7.37 8.77 11.84
C LEU A 19 7.89 9.70 10.74
N ILE A 20 7.26 10.86 10.52
CA ILE A 20 7.72 11.87 9.55
C ILE A 20 9.15 12.33 9.87
N ALA A 21 9.43 12.64 11.13
CA ALA A 21 10.78 13.06 11.55
C ALA A 21 11.81 11.94 11.34
N GLU A 22 11.44 10.69 11.68
CA GLU A 22 12.32 9.53 11.52
C GLU A 22 12.57 9.18 10.05
N ILE A 23 11.54 9.21 9.20
CA ILE A 23 11.65 9.01 7.75
C ILE A 23 12.55 10.09 7.14
N SER A 24 12.33 11.35 7.50
CA SER A 24 13.11 12.48 6.98
C SER A 24 14.61 12.33 7.29
N SER A 25 14.94 11.80 8.46
CA SER A 25 16.34 11.49 8.83
C SER A 25 16.88 10.24 8.12
N ALA A 26 16.05 9.20 7.98
CA ALA A 26 16.48 7.92 7.41
C ALA A 26 16.68 7.98 5.90
N ILE A 27 15.86 8.76 5.18
CA ILE A 27 15.93 8.86 3.72
C ILE A 27 17.26 9.46 3.23
N GLU A 28 17.88 10.34 4.00
CA GLU A 28 19.18 10.89 3.64
C GLU A 28 20.28 9.80 3.69
N ARG A 29 20.24 8.92 4.69
CA ARG A 29 21.15 7.77 4.77
C ARG A 29 20.88 6.76 3.65
N TYR A 30 19.62 6.54 3.33
CA TYR A 30 19.23 5.69 2.21
C TYR A 30 19.72 6.23 0.87
N ASN A 31 19.63 7.54 0.66
CA ASN A 31 20.15 8.21 -0.54
C ASN A 31 21.66 7.99 -0.71
N VAL A 32 22.44 8.15 0.37
CA VAL A 32 23.89 7.86 0.34
C VAL A 32 24.15 6.41 -0.06
N THR A 33 23.35 5.46 0.44
CA THR A 33 23.47 4.05 0.09
C THR A 33 23.16 3.80 -1.39
N MET A 34 22.12 4.44 -1.92
CA MET A 34 21.69 4.31 -3.32
C MET A 34 22.64 5.00 -4.32
N SER A 35 23.38 6.00 -3.87
CA SER A 35 24.38 6.72 -4.68
C SER A 35 25.77 6.11 -4.59
N GLY A 36 26.01 5.18 -3.66
CA GLY A 36 27.30 4.51 -3.45
C GLY A 36 27.68 3.51 -4.55
N ALA A 37 28.84 2.87 -4.41
CA ALA A 37 29.39 1.93 -5.38
C ALA A 37 28.44 0.78 -5.76
N ASP A 38 27.65 0.27 -4.82
CA ASP A 38 26.65 -0.77 -5.04
C ASP A 38 25.27 -0.23 -5.50
N GLY A 39 25.13 1.09 -5.59
CA GLY A 39 23.82 1.74 -5.79
C GLY A 39 23.12 1.32 -7.08
N LEU A 40 23.86 1.17 -8.19
CA LEU A 40 23.29 0.71 -9.46
C LEU A 40 22.68 -0.70 -9.33
N ARG A 41 23.39 -1.61 -8.66
CA ARG A 41 22.91 -2.97 -8.42
C ARG A 41 21.66 -2.96 -7.53
N LEU A 42 21.69 -2.15 -6.47
CA LEU A 42 20.56 -2.02 -5.53
C LEU A 42 19.32 -1.44 -6.23
N ARG A 43 19.47 -0.42 -7.07
CA ARG A 43 18.36 0.13 -7.88
C ARG A 43 17.74 -0.92 -8.80
N LYS A 44 18.55 -1.75 -9.47
CA LYS A 44 18.04 -2.85 -10.31
C LYS A 44 17.25 -3.86 -9.51
N ILE A 45 17.76 -4.30 -8.35
CA ILE A 45 17.05 -5.24 -7.44
C ILE A 45 15.75 -4.61 -6.94
N ASN A 46 15.79 -3.35 -6.54
CA ASN A 46 14.62 -2.64 -6.02
C ASN A 46 13.56 -2.46 -7.11
N ARG A 47 13.95 -2.17 -8.36
CA ARG A 47 13.03 -2.09 -9.50
C ARG A 47 12.25 -3.39 -9.70
N VAL A 48 12.94 -4.55 -9.66
CA VAL A 48 12.28 -5.86 -9.74
C VAL A 48 11.28 -6.03 -8.59
N LYS A 49 11.68 -5.67 -7.35
CA LYS A 49 10.82 -5.75 -6.17
C LYS A 49 9.61 -4.82 -6.25
N THR A 50 9.78 -3.59 -6.73
CA THR A 50 8.69 -2.64 -6.97
C THR A 50 7.68 -3.20 -7.97
N ILE A 51 8.14 -3.68 -9.12
CA ILE A 51 7.27 -4.27 -10.15
C ILE A 51 6.53 -5.48 -9.58
N ARG A 52 7.25 -6.39 -8.91
CA ARG A 52 6.65 -7.55 -8.26
C ARG A 52 5.60 -7.15 -7.23
N GLY A 53 5.94 -6.27 -6.29
CA GLY A 53 5.01 -5.83 -5.25
C GLY A 53 3.75 -5.21 -5.85
N SER A 54 3.90 -4.32 -6.83
CA SER A 54 2.78 -3.65 -7.49
C SER A 54 1.84 -4.62 -8.22
N THR A 55 2.38 -5.62 -8.91
CA THR A 55 1.57 -6.61 -9.66
C THR A 55 1.04 -7.73 -8.76
N ALA A 56 1.82 -8.18 -7.77
CA ALA A 56 1.42 -9.26 -6.86
C ALA A 56 0.25 -8.88 -5.94
N ILE A 57 0.10 -7.60 -5.57
CA ILE A 57 -1.07 -7.09 -4.85
C ILE A 57 -2.36 -7.34 -5.65
N GLU A 58 -2.27 -7.27 -6.97
CA GLU A 58 -3.39 -7.50 -7.90
C GLU A 58 -3.53 -8.98 -8.33
N GLY A 59 -2.76 -9.88 -7.71
CA GLY A 59 -2.87 -11.32 -7.92
C GLY A 59 -1.91 -11.91 -8.96
N ASN A 60 -0.95 -11.15 -9.49
CA ASN A 60 0.11 -11.69 -10.34
C ASN A 60 1.01 -12.64 -9.56
N THR A 61 1.33 -13.81 -10.13
CA THR A 61 2.02 -14.90 -9.43
C THR A 61 3.49 -15.05 -9.79
N LEU A 62 4.01 -14.21 -10.71
CA LEU A 62 5.39 -14.30 -11.16
C LEU A 62 6.40 -14.04 -10.03
N SER A 63 7.41 -14.91 -9.93
CA SER A 63 8.52 -14.76 -9.01
C SER A 63 9.48 -13.63 -9.43
N GLU A 64 10.36 -13.17 -8.53
CA GLU A 64 11.40 -12.18 -8.85
C GLU A 64 12.29 -12.64 -10.01
N ASP A 65 12.64 -13.94 -10.06
CA ASP A 65 13.45 -14.52 -11.14
C ASP A 65 12.71 -14.49 -12.48
N GLN A 66 11.42 -14.82 -12.48
CA GLN A 66 10.59 -14.76 -13.69
C GLN A 66 10.40 -13.32 -14.18
N ILE A 67 10.14 -12.38 -13.26
CA ILE A 67 10.05 -10.95 -13.59
C ILE A 67 11.39 -10.47 -14.17
N THR A 68 12.50 -10.82 -13.54
CA THR A 68 13.85 -10.49 -14.07
C THR A 68 14.05 -11.03 -15.48
N ALA A 69 13.66 -12.29 -15.72
CA ALA A 69 13.76 -12.90 -17.04
C ALA A 69 12.88 -12.18 -18.08
N VAL A 70 11.65 -11.78 -17.71
CA VAL A 70 10.76 -10.97 -18.59
C VAL A 70 11.39 -9.63 -18.92
N LEU A 71 11.96 -8.93 -17.94
CA LEU A 71 12.62 -7.63 -18.13
C LEU A 71 13.89 -7.72 -18.99
N GLU A 72 14.56 -8.87 -18.99
CA GLU A 72 15.72 -9.18 -19.83
C GLU A 72 15.32 -9.69 -21.23
N GLY A 73 14.03 -9.73 -21.55
CA GLY A 73 13.53 -10.24 -22.84
C GLY A 73 13.65 -11.76 -23.02
N LYS A 74 13.87 -12.50 -21.94
CA LYS A 74 13.96 -13.96 -21.97
C LYS A 74 12.56 -14.58 -21.98
N ARG A 75 12.46 -15.78 -22.57
CA ARG A 75 11.19 -16.51 -22.61
C ARG A 75 10.84 -17.06 -21.21
N VAL A 76 9.64 -16.72 -20.75
CA VAL A 76 9.08 -17.21 -19.48
C VAL A 76 7.80 -17.98 -19.77
N VAL A 77 7.60 -19.13 -19.10
CA VAL A 77 6.36 -19.91 -19.17
C VAL A 77 5.43 -19.40 -18.07
N ALA A 78 4.44 -18.58 -18.47
CA ALA A 78 3.45 -17.98 -17.58
C ALA A 78 2.22 -17.53 -18.40
N PRO A 79 1.08 -17.22 -17.77
CA PRO A 79 -0.06 -16.61 -18.44
C PRO A 79 0.35 -15.29 -19.13
N LYS A 80 -0.07 -15.13 -20.40
CA LYS A 80 0.26 -13.92 -21.17
C LYS A 80 -0.13 -12.64 -20.44
N LYS A 81 -1.31 -12.64 -19.81
CA LYS A 81 -1.80 -11.49 -19.01
C LYS A 81 -0.80 -11.08 -17.93
N GLU A 82 -0.24 -12.04 -17.18
CA GLU A 82 0.71 -11.75 -16.11
C GLU A 82 2.03 -11.19 -16.63
N ILE A 83 2.48 -11.66 -17.80
CA ILE A 83 3.66 -11.11 -18.48
C ILE A 83 3.39 -9.68 -18.95
N ASP A 84 2.23 -9.44 -19.57
CA ASP A 84 1.82 -8.11 -20.06
C ASP A 84 1.68 -7.11 -18.89
N GLU A 85 1.17 -7.54 -17.73
CA GLU A 85 1.13 -6.73 -16.49
C GLU A 85 2.51 -6.31 -16.01
N VAL A 86 3.48 -7.23 -16.02
CA VAL A 86 4.88 -6.93 -15.64
C VAL A 86 5.51 -5.96 -16.63
N LEU A 87 5.32 -6.16 -17.93
CA LEU A 87 5.85 -5.27 -18.97
C LEU A 87 5.22 -3.87 -18.89
N GLY A 88 3.91 -3.77 -18.67
CA GLY A 88 3.22 -2.50 -18.48
C GLY A 88 3.70 -1.74 -17.24
N ALA A 89 3.84 -2.44 -16.11
CA ALA A 89 4.39 -1.85 -14.90
C ALA A 89 5.84 -1.40 -15.14
N ALA A 90 6.68 -2.22 -15.77
CA ALA A 90 8.06 -1.86 -16.07
C ALA A 90 8.17 -0.60 -16.94
N ALA A 91 7.34 -0.50 -17.99
CA ALA A 91 7.30 0.67 -18.88
C ALA A 91 6.87 1.94 -18.12
N ALA A 92 5.90 1.83 -17.20
CA ALA A 92 5.47 2.95 -16.38
C ALA A 92 6.58 3.40 -15.42
N TYR A 93 7.17 2.48 -14.64
CA TYR A 93 8.23 2.81 -13.67
C TYR A 93 9.53 3.30 -14.34
N GLU A 94 9.76 2.99 -15.60
CA GLU A 94 10.89 3.56 -16.37
C GLU A 94 10.75 5.06 -16.61
N GLN A 95 9.52 5.55 -16.62
CA GLN A 95 9.23 6.97 -16.83
C GLN A 95 9.04 7.76 -15.52
N ILE A 96 9.19 7.14 -14.35
CA ILE A 96 8.77 7.75 -13.08
C ILE A 96 9.46 9.08 -12.76
N GLU A 97 10.73 9.22 -13.11
CA GLU A 97 11.50 10.46 -12.92
C GLU A 97 11.10 11.57 -13.93
N ASN A 98 10.41 11.21 -15.02
CA ASN A 98 9.97 12.13 -16.08
C ASN A 98 8.49 12.51 -15.96
N VAL A 99 7.79 12.01 -14.94
CA VAL A 99 6.37 12.28 -14.68
C VAL A 99 6.23 13.47 -13.77
N ASP A 100 5.37 14.41 -14.14
CA ASP A 100 4.96 15.50 -13.27
C ASP A 100 3.75 15.04 -12.41
N PRO A 101 3.96 14.79 -11.08
CA PRO A 101 2.89 14.28 -10.22
C PRO A 101 1.76 15.30 -10.00
N HIS A 102 1.91 16.53 -10.47
CA HIS A 102 0.93 17.61 -10.37
C HIS A 102 0.00 17.72 -11.58
N LYS A 103 0.16 16.85 -12.59
CA LYS A 103 -0.60 16.92 -13.85
C LYS A 103 -1.47 15.69 -14.09
N VAL A 104 -2.79 15.92 -14.23
CA VAL A 104 -3.75 14.87 -14.60
C VAL A 104 -3.40 14.23 -15.95
N LYS A 105 -2.83 14.98 -16.88
CA LYS A 105 -2.41 14.44 -18.19
C LYS A 105 -1.37 13.33 -18.02
N ASP A 106 -0.46 13.50 -17.10
CA ASP A 106 0.60 12.50 -16.84
C ASP A 106 0.02 11.28 -16.12
N LEU A 107 -0.97 11.45 -15.23
CA LEU A 107 -1.73 10.34 -14.65
C LEU A 107 -2.35 9.46 -15.74
N LEU A 108 -3.03 10.05 -16.72
CA LEU A 108 -3.65 9.31 -17.82
C LEU A 108 -2.60 8.63 -18.71
N LYS A 109 -1.46 9.29 -18.94
CA LYS A 109 -0.32 8.71 -19.69
C LYS A 109 0.27 7.50 -18.98
N VAL A 110 0.50 7.59 -17.68
CA VAL A 110 1.02 6.49 -16.86
C VAL A 110 0.06 5.31 -16.82
N HIS A 111 -1.23 5.57 -16.59
CA HIS A 111 -2.24 4.52 -16.64
C HIS A 111 -2.28 3.84 -18.02
N LYS A 112 -2.14 4.60 -19.11
CA LYS A 112 -2.08 4.03 -20.46
C LYS A 112 -0.84 3.14 -20.66
N LEU A 113 0.32 3.52 -20.13
CA LEU A 113 1.53 2.69 -20.18
C LEU A 113 1.35 1.40 -19.39
N MET A 114 0.79 1.51 -18.18
CA MET A 114 0.65 0.39 -17.25
C MET A 114 -0.43 -0.62 -17.68
N MET A 115 -1.51 -0.14 -18.28
CA MET A 115 -2.70 -0.92 -18.58
C MET A 115 -2.97 -1.14 -20.07
N GLY A 116 -2.10 -0.60 -20.93
CA GLY A 116 -2.22 -0.78 -22.39
C GLY A 116 -2.17 -2.24 -22.80
N GLY A 117 -3.17 -2.71 -23.56
CA GLY A 117 -3.32 -4.12 -23.93
C GLY A 117 -3.99 -5.01 -22.87
N LEU A 118 -4.20 -4.52 -21.65
CA LEU A 118 -4.90 -5.23 -20.57
C LEU A 118 -6.37 -4.80 -20.47
N VAL A 119 -6.66 -3.53 -20.76
CA VAL A 119 -8.01 -2.94 -20.72
C VAL A 119 -8.24 -2.03 -21.92
N ASP A 120 -9.47 -2.00 -22.42
CA ASP A 120 -9.85 -1.20 -23.61
C ASP A 120 -9.75 0.32 -23.33
N GLU A 121 -10.05 0.75 -22.12
CA GLU A 121 -10.09 2.16 -21.70
C GLU A 121 -8.77 2.64 -21.08
N ALA A 122 -7.62 2.04 -21.43
CA ALA A 122 -6.32 2.43 -20.89
C ALA A 122 -6.02 3.91 -21.15
N GLY A 123 -5.77 4.68 -20.09
CA GLY A 123 -5.50 6.12 -20.15
C GLY A 123 -6.76 6.99 -20.20
N ALA A 124 -7.94 6.43 -19.91
CA ALA A 124 -9.19 7.17 -19.82
C ALA A 124 -9.93 6.86 -18.52
N PHE A 125 -10.66 7.82 -17.99
CA PHE A 125 -11.52 7.59 -16.83
C PHE A 125 -12.68 6.67 -17.20
N ARG A 126 -13.09 5.86 -16.22
CA ARG A 126 -14.23 4.94 -16.36
C ARG A 126 -15.54 5.67 -16.70
N LYS A 127 -16.37 4.99 -17.44
CA LYS A 127 -17.71 5.46 -17.83
C LYS A 127 -18.83 4.74 -17.06
N LYS A 128 -18.50 3.70 -16.31
CA LYS A 128 -19.46 2.89 -15.54
C LYS A 128 -19.18 3.05 -14.03
N SER A 129 -20.23 2.86 -13.23
CA SER A 129 -20.09 2.76 -11.79
C SER A 129 -19.41 1.44 -11.41
N VAL A 130 -18.56 1.48 -10.39
CA VAL A 130 -17.82 0.33 -9.89
C VAL A 130 -17.88 0.30 -8.36
N GLY A 131 -17.74 -0.90 -7.78
CA GLY A 131 -17.45 -1.07 -6.36
C GLY A 131 -15.96 -1.30 -6.17
N VAL A 132 -15.40 -0.77 -5.11
CA VAL A 132 -14.03 -1.10 -4.67
C VAL A 132 -14.10 -2.36 -3.83
N VAL A 133 -13.37 -3.38 -4.24
CA VAL A 133 -13.34 -4.68 -3.57
C VAL A 133 -11.95 -4.96 -3.00
N ASP A 134 -11.90 -5.75 -1.93
CA ASP A 134 -10.64 -6.30 -1.42
C ASP A 134 -10.17 -7.51 -2.25
N GLY A 135 -9.00 -8.05 -1.92
CA GLY A 135 -8.45 -9.23 -2.61
C GLY A 135 -9.29 -10.50 -2.50
N ALA A 136 -10.31 -10.52 -1.64
CA ALA A 136 -11.28 -11.61 -1.48
C ALA A 136 -12.61 -11.34 -2.22
N GLY A 137 -12.74 -10.19 -2.90
CA GLY A 137 -13.94 -9.78 -3.63
C GLY A 137 -15.04 -9.12 -2.78
N ASN A 138 -14.77 -8.82 -1.49
CA ASN A 138 -15.74 -8.10 -0.65
C ASN A 138 -15.75 -6.61 -0.99
N VAL A 139 -16.93 -6.01 -1.10
CA VAL A 139 -17.06 -4.58 -1.36
C VAL A 139 -16.58 -3.78 -0.14
N ILE A 140 -15.49 -3.00 -0.30
CA ILE A 140 -14.99 -2.07 0.72
C ILE A 140 -15.86 -0.82 0.75
N HIS A 141 -16.13 -0.24 -0.43
CA HIS A 141 -17.06 0.88 -0.60
C HIS A 141 -17.55 0.96 -2.04
N MET A 142 -18.63 1.71 -2.26
CA MET A 142 -19.09 2.05 -3.61
C MET A 142 -18.37 3.32 -4.07
N ALA A 143 -17.62 3.23 -5.16
CA ALA A 143 -16.97 4.39 -5.73
C ALA A 143 -17.98 5.46 -6.21
N PRO A 144 -17.60 6.73 -6.24
CA PRO A 144 -18.43 7.81 -6.78
C PRO A 144 -18.96 7.49 -8.18
N LYS A 145 -20.07 8.12 -8.60
CA LYS A 145 -20.60 7.97 -9.95
C LYS A 145 -19.56 8.37 -11.00
N ALA A 146 -19.56 7.67 -12.15
CA ALA A 146 -18.56 7.89 -13.20
C ALA A 146 -18.51 9.36 -13.69
N GLU A 147 -19.67 10.01 -13.77
CA GLU A 147 -19.79 11.41 -14.22
C GLU A 147 -19.07 12.39 -13.25
N GLN A 148 -18.89 12.02 -11.99
CA GLN A 148 -18.23 12.85 -10.97
C GLN A 148 -16.70 12.69 -11.00
N VAL A 149 -16.19 11.59 -11.56
CA VAL A 149 -14.77 11.24 -11.53
C VAL A 149 -13.85 12.34 -12.06
N PRO A 150 -14.10 12.96 -13.24
CA PRO A 150 -13.22 14.01 -13.75
C PRO A 150 -13.13 15.21 -12.81
N THR A 151 -14.25 15.59 -12.19
CA THR A 151 -14.30 16.72 -11.25
C THR A 151 -13.58 16.39 -9.95
N LEU A 152 -13.78 15.19 -9.40
CA LEU A 152 -13.12 14.74 -8.17
C LEU A 152 -11.59 14.64 -8.36
N ILE A 153 -11.14 14.06 -9.47
CA ILE A 153 -9.70 13.99 -9.78
C ILE A 153 -9.11 15.40 -9.95
N LYS A 154 -9.79 16.28 -10.68
CA LYS A 154 -9.33 17.69 -10.79
C LYS A 154 -9.22 18.36 -9.43
N SER A 155 -10.17 18.12 -8.53
CA SER A 155 -10.18 18.66 -7.18
C SER A 155 -9.06 18.08 -6.33
N LEU A 156 -8.79 16.77 -6.42
CA LEU A 156 -7.69 16.10 -5.72
C LEU A 156 -6.33 16.64 -6.17
N PHE A 157 -6.11 16.81 -7.48
CA PHE A 157 -4.88 17.42 -8.01
C PHE A 157 -4.73 18.88 -7.60
N LYS A 158 -5.82 19.64 -7.57
CA LYS A 158 -5.79 21.01 -7.06
C LYS A 158 -5.37 21.04 -5.59
N TRP A 159 -5.93 20.16 -4.76
CA TRP A 159 -5.52 20.04 -3.36
C TRP A 159 -4.04 19.65 -3.24
N LEU A 160 -3.55 18.68 -4.00
CA LEU A 160 -2.14 18.28 -4.00
C LEU A 160 -1.21 19.47 -4.28
N ASN A 161 -1.59 20.31 -5.25
CA ASN A 161 -0.81 21.49 -5.66
C ASN A 161 -0.84 22.63 -4.63
N GLU A 162 -1.97 22.83 -3.96
CA GLU A 162 -2.17 23.96 -3.06
C GLU A 162 -1.95 23.64 -1.58
N SER A 163 -1.84 22.35 -1.23
CA SER A 163 -1.67 21.91 0.16
C SER A 163 -0.28 22.23 0.69
N GLY A 164 -0.21 22.82 1.88
CA GLY A 164 1.03 22.99 2.65
C GLY A 164 1.42 21.76 3.48
N ALA A 165 0.69 20.64 3.40
CA ALA A 165 1.02 19.44 4.16
C ALA A 165 2.38 18.85 3.73
N HIS A 166 3.03 18.15 4.66
CA HIS A 166 4.31 17.49 4.39
C HIS A 166 4.16 16.47 3.24
N PRO A 167 5.14 16.29 2.32
CA PRO A 167 5.04 15.36 1.18
C PRO A 167 4.68 13.93 1.55
N LEU A 168 5.17 13.41 2.67
CA LEU A 168 4.79 12.11 3.22
C LEU A 168 3.29 12.00 3.52
N VAL A 169 2.70 13.06 4.08
CA VAL A 169 1.25 13.14 4.32
C VAL A 169 0.50 13.31 3.00
N LYS A 170 0.94 14.25 2.14
CA LYS A 170 0.30 14.48 0.84
C LYS A 170 0.23 13.23 -0.01
N SER A 171 1.32 12.47 -0.08
CA SER A 171 1.37 11.24 -0.88
C SER A 171 0.41 10.17 -0.35
N SER A 172 0.30 10.01 0.96
CA SER A 172 -0.60 9.05 1.60
C SER A 172 -2.07 9.46 1.45
N VAL A 173 -2.40 10.73 1.68
CA VAL A 173 -3.76 11.26 1.48
C VAL A 173 -4.17 11.14 0.01
N PHE A 174 -3.28 11.53 -0.92
CA PHE A 174 -3.55 11.40 -2.35
C PHE A 174 -3.84 9.96 -2.74
N HIS A 175 -3.03 9.02 -2.27
CA HIS A 175 -3.21 7.60 -2.55
C HIS A 175 -4.55 7.09 -2.03
N TYR A 176 -4.91 7.39 -0.77
CA TYR A 176 -6.20 7.00 -0.20
C TYR A 176 -7.39 7.59 -0.98
N GLU A 177 -7.39 8.89 -1.24
CA GLU A 177 -8.45 9.56 -1.99
C GLU A 177 -8.57 9.04 -3.43
N PHE A 178 -7.42 8.72 -4.05
CA PHE A 178 -7.39 8.12 -5.37
C PHE A 178 -8.04 6.74 -5.39
N GLU A 179 -7.75 5.89 -4.40
CA GLU A 179 -8.41 4.59 -4.22
C GLU A 179 -9.90 4.76 -3.95
N PHE A 180 -10.29 5.77 -3.16
CA PHE A 180 -11.69 6.09 -2.88
C PHE A 180 -12.45 6.53 -4.14
N ILE A 181 -11.87 7.43 -4.95
CA ILE A 181 -12.47 7.90 -6.20
C ILE A 181 -12.53 6.78 -7.24
N HIS A 182 -11.53 5.91 -7.26
CA HIS A 182 -11.41 4.77 -8.16
C HIS A 182 -11.63 5.15 -9.63
N PRO A 183 -10.78 6.01 -10.21
CA PRO A 183 -11.10 6.71 -11.45
C PRO A 183 -11.09 5.86 -12.71
N PHE A 184 -10.47 4.69 -12.69
CA PHE A 184 -10.33 3.82 -13.87
C PHE A 184 -11.20 2.57 -13.77
N ALA A 185 -11.42 1.90 -14.90
CA ALA A 185 -12.13 0.63 -14.95
C ALA A 185 -11.33 -0.51 -14.27
N ASP A 186 -10.01 -0.49 -14.39
CA ASP A 186 -9.04 -1.38 -13.74
C ASP A 186 -7.69 -0.65 -13.59
N GLY A 187 -6.79 -1.17 -12.77
CA GLY A 187 -5.44 -0.61 -12.57
C GLY A 187 -5.36 0.56 -11.59
N ASN A 188 -6.43 0.84 -10.81
CA ASN A 188 -6.42 1.92 -9.82
C ASN A 188 -5.34 1.69 -8.76
N GLY A 189 -5.29 0.51 -8.14
CA GLY A 189 -4.30 0.19 -7.12
C GLY A 189 -2.87 0.36 -7.61
N ARG A 190 -2.55 -0.15 -8.79
CA ARG A 190 -1.22 0.00 -9.42
C ARG A 190 -0.88 1.47 -9.68
N THR A 191 -1.85 2.24 -10.18
CA THR A 191 -1.67 3.67 -10.48
C THR A 191 -1.56 4.51 -9.21
N GLY A 192 -2.35 4.24 -8.18
CA GLY A 192 -2.32 4.93 -6.88
C GLY A 192 -0.97 4.75 -6.17
N ARG A 193 -0.45 3.52 -6.12
CA ARG A 193 0.87 3.21 -5.57
C ARG A 193 1.99 3.88 -6.35
N TYR A 194 1.95 3.81 -7.67
CA TYR A 194 2.88 4.53 -8.53
C TYR A 194 2.87 6.03 -8.25
N TRP A 195 1.68 6.63 -8.13
CA TRP A 195 1.53 8.08 -7.91
C TRP A 195 2.07 8.51 -6.55
N GLN A 196 1.87 7.68 -5.53
CA GLN A 196 2.51 7.90 -4.23
C GLN A 196 4.03 7.94 -4.35
N THR A 197 4.62 6.98 -5.05
CA THR A 197 6.08 6.95 -5.28
C THR A 197 6.55 8.17 -6.09
N ALA A 198 5.78 8.63 -7.09
CA ALA A 198 6.10 9.83 -7.86
C ALA A 198 6.10 11.11 -6.99
N ILE A 199 5.09 11.29 -6.12
CA ILE A 199 5.02 12.43 -5.19
C ILE A 199 6.19 12.41 -4.20
N LEU A 200 6.53 11.23 -3.67
CA LEU A 200 7.65 11.08 -2.75
C LEU A 200 9.00 11.30 -3.43
N GLY A 201 9.15 10.83 -4.65
CA GLY A 201 10.38 10.96 -5.45
C GLY A 201 10.68 12.42 -5.84
N GLU A 202 9.64 13.21 -6.13
CA GLU A 202 9.79 14.65 -6.35
C GLU A 202 10.32 15.35 -5.08
N TRP A 203 9.89 14.94 -3.90
CA TRP A 203 10.40 15.48 -2.64
C TRP A 203 11.82 15.00 -2.33
N ARG A 204 12.10 13.71 -2.53
CA ARG A 204 13.42 13.09 -2.32
C ARG A 204 13.63 12.00 -3.37
N GLU A 205 14.56 12.24 -4.29
CA GLU A 205 14.86 11.37 -5.44
C GLU A 205 15.11 9.89 -5.05
N ALA A 206 15.66 9.66 -3.86
CA ALA A 206 15.89 8.32 -3.33
C ALA A 206 14.63 7.45 -3.24
N PHE A 207 13.44 8.05 -3.17
CA PHE A 207 12.18 7.30 -3.16
C PHE A 207 11.84 6.66 -4.50
N TYR A 208 12.32 7.19 -5.63
CA TYR A 208 12.15 6.51 -6.93
C TYR A 208 12.77 5.11 -6.96
N ALA A 209 13.77 4.87 -6.11
CA ALA A 209 14.43 3.59 -5.98
C ALA A 209 13.97 2.78 -4.76
N ALA A 210 13.07 3.28 -3.94
CA ALA A 210 12.58 2.59 -2.74
C ALA A 210 11.41 1.67 -3.10
N PRO A 211 11.50 0.34 -2.84
CA PRO A 211 10.45 -0.61 -3.23
C PRO A 211 9.31 -0.63 -2.21
N ILE A 212 8.59 0.49 -2.08
CA ILE A 212 7.47 0.66 -1.15
C ILE A 212 6.36 -0.34 -1.48
N GLU A 213 6.10 -0.59 -2.75
CA GLU A 213 5.08 -1.53 -3.23
C GLU A 213 5.34 -2.95 -2.73
N ASN A 214 6.62 -3.34 -2.66
CA ASN A 214 6.96 -4.68 -2.15
C ASN A 214 6.63 -4.83 -0.66
N ILE A 215 6.89 -3.81 0.16
CA ILE A 215 6.58 -3.88 1.59
C ILE A 215 5.06 -3.79 1.82
N ILE A 216 4.32 -3.06 0.98
CA ILE A 216 2.85 -3.06 0.98
C ILE A 216 2.34 -4.46 0.66
N TRP A 217 2.89 -5.13 -0.37
CA TRP A 217 2.52 -6.50 -0.72
C TRP A 217 2.79 -7.49 0.43
N GLU A 218 3.94 -7.40 1.07
CA GLU A 218 4.28 -8.23 2.23
C GLU A 218 3.34 -8.00 3.43
N ASN A 219 2.69 -6.82 3.48
CA ASN A 219 1.73 -6.40 4.50
C ASN A 219 0.32 -6.15 3.91
N GLN A 220 -0.06 -6.88 2.86
CA GLN A 220 -1.29 -6.63 2.09
C GLN A 220 -2.57 -6.61 2.95
N SER A 221 -2.67 -7.49 3.94
CA SER A 221 -3.82 -7.51 4.86
C SER A 221 -3.95 -6.19 5.64
N GLY A 222 -2.84 -5.66 6.15
CA GLY A 222 -2.79 -4.37 6.85
C GLY A 222 -3.14 -3.20 5.92
N TYR A 223 -2.71 -3.25 4.66
CA TYR A 223 -3.04 -2.24 3.65
C TYR A 223 -4.55 -2.14 3.42
N TYR A 224 -5.22 -3.26 3.16
CA TYR A 224 -6.67 -3.25 2.99
C TYR A 224 -7.43 -2.91 4.28
N LEU A 225 -6.91 -3.33 5.43
CA LEU A 225 -7.48 -2.95 6.73
C LEU A 225 -7.38 -1.43 6.95
N ALA A 226 -6.25 -0.82 6.63
CA ALA A 226 -6.05 0.63 6.76
C ALA A 226 -7.01 1.42 5.85
N ILE A 227 -7.19 0.99 4.58
CA ILE A 227 -8.19 1.58 3.67
C ILE A 227 -9.59 1.44 4.27
N ARG A 228 -9.96 0.26 4.76
CA ARG A 228 -11.30 0.01 5.34
C ARG A 228 -11.53 0.87 6.59
N ARG A 229 -10.55 0.96 7.50
CA ARG A 229 -10.64 1.80 8.71
C ARG A 229 -10.82 3.27 8.34
N ALA A 230 -10.01 3.77 7.42
CA ALA A 230 -10.11 5.14 6.92
C ALA A 230 -11.50 5.41 6.31
N SER A 231 -12.03 4.48 5.52
CA SER A 231 -13.37 4.60 4.93
C SER A 231 -14.49 4.60 5.96
N LEU A 232 -14.41 3.76 7.00
CA LEU A 232 -15.40 3.72 8.09
C LEU A 232 -15.37 4.98 8.94
N LEU A 233 -14.20 5.55 9.18
CA LEU A 233 -14.02 6.79 9.93
C LEU A 233 -14.30 8.06 9.10
N GLY A 234 -14.35 7.93 7.76
CA GLY A 234 -14.41 9.08 6.88
C GLY A 234 -13.17 9.99 7.02
N ASN A 235 -12.01 9.43 7.36
CA ASN A 235 -10.77 10.16 7.64
C ASN A 235 -9.57 9.30 7.24
N ALA A 236 -8.61 9.87 6.50
CA ALA A 236 -7.46 9.15 5.98
C ALA A 236 -6.36 8.83 7.04
N GLU A 237 -6.49 9.26 8.29
CA GLU A 237 -5.49 9.06 9.36
C GLU A 237 -4.99 7.61 9.47
N PRO A 238 -5.85 6.57 9.58
CA PRO A 238 -5.37 5.19 9.70
C PRO A 238 -4.54 4.72 8.50
N PHE A 239 -4.84 5.26 7.32
CA PHE A 239 -4.08 4.96 6.12
C PHE A 239 -2.74 5.71 6.07
N ILE A 240 -2.72 6.96 6.54
CA ILE A 240 -1.49 7.75 6.68
C ILE A 240 -0.53 7.01 7.62
N ASP A 241 -0.97 6.64 8.81
CA ASP A 241 -0.15 5.96 9.81
C ASP A 241 0.43 4.65 9.26
N PHE A 242 -0.40 3.81 8.64
CA PHE A 242 0.05 2.58 7.98
C PHE A 242 1.12 2.86 6.92
N MET A 243 0.89 3.84 6.05
CA MET A 243 1.83 4.12 4.96
C MET A 243 3.16 4.65 5.48
N LEU A 244 3.16 5.53 6.50
CA LEU A 244 4.37 6.04 7.10
C LEU A 244 5.21 4.93 7.75
N GLU A 245 4.58 3.99 8.47
CA GLU A 245 5.28 2.81 9.00
C GLU A 245 5.92 1.98 7.88
N ARG A 246 5.19 1.70 6.79
CA ARG A 246 5.72 0.89 5.67
C ARG A 246 6.84 1.61 4.92
N ILE A 247 6.74 2.92 4.74
CA ILE A 247 7.81 3.74 4.16
C ILE A 247 9.06 3.67 5.03
N LEU A 248 8.93 3.86 6.34
CA LEU A 248 10.06 3.78 7.27
C LEU A 248 10.71 2.40 7.26
N GLU A 249 9.92 1.33 7.28
CA GLU A 249 10.41 -0.05 7.19
C GLU A 249 11.19 -0.27 5.89
N THR A 250 10.67 0.21 4.76
CA THR A 250 11.32 0.07 3.45
C THR A 250 12.72 0.69 3.41
N ILE A 251 12.88 1.89 3.95
CA ILE A 251 14.16 2.60 3.91
C ILE A 251 15.14 2.13 4.99
N LYS A 252 14.66 1.60 6.14
CA LYS A 252 15.51 1.03 7.20
C LYS A 252 16.06 -0.35 6.83
N THR A 253 15.27 -1.23 6.26
CA THR A 253 15.65 -2.64 5.99
C THR A 253 16.91 -2.75 5.10
N LYS A 254 17.27 -1.72 4.37
CA LYS A 254 18.41 -1.71 3.44
C LYS A 254 19.57 -0.80 3.85
N GLY A 255 19.34 0.13 4.79
CA GLY A 255 20.42 0.92 5.39
C GLY A 255 21.32 0.07 6.31
N ASP A 256 20.79 -0.98 6.92
CA ASP A 256 21.45 -1.83 7.92
C ASP A 256 22.06 -3.14 7.37
N ALA A 257 21.98 -3.39 6.07
CA ALA A 257 22.53 -4.62 5.48
C ALA A 257 24.05 -4.80 5.69
N LYS A 258 24.77 -3.78 6.13
CA LYS A 258 26.20 -3.83 6.53
C LYS A 258 26.44 -4.17 8.01
N LYS A 259 25.40 -4.32 8.86
CA LYS A 259 25.57 -4.53 10.32
C LYS A 259 25.20 -5.93 10.83
N LYS A 260 24.94 -6.90 9.99
CA LYS A 260 24.65 -8.28 10.44
C LYS A 260 25.89 -9.13 10.66
N ASN A 261 26.96 -8.62 11.26
CA ASN A 261 28.06 -9.42 11.81
C ASN A 261 28.69 -8.79 13.03
N VAL A 262 27.91 -8.50 14.06
CA VAL A 262 28.43 -8.42 15.44
C VAL A 262 27.32 -8.87 16.36
N GLY A 263 27.48 -10.06 16.93
CA GLY A 263 26.60 -10.54 17.99
C GLY A 263 26.78 -9.70 19.22
N VAL A 264 25.69 -9.11 19.69
CA VAL A 264 25.56 -8.67 21.08
C VAL A 264 24.26 -9.25 21.62
N ASN A 265 24.42 -10.27 22.45
CA ASN A 265 23.41 -10.71 23.38
C ASN A 265 23.16 -9.60 24.38
N VAL A 266 22.01 -8.99 24.40
CA VAL A 266 21.53 -8.19 25.53
C VAL A 266 20.17 -8.71 25.98
N GLY A 267 20.09 -8.92 27.27
CA GLY A 267 19.14 -9.60 28.09
C GLY A 267 17.67 -9.47 27.72
N VAL A 268 17.01 -10.59 27.81
CA VAL A 268 15.62 -10.84 27.53
C VAL A 268 14.74 -10.24 28.61
N ASN A 269 14.04 -9.17 28.33
CA ASN A 269 12.71 -8.95 28.89
C ASN A 269 11.71 -9.70 28.02
N VAL A 270 11.04 -10.70 28.60
CA VAL A 270 10.02 -11.50 27.91
C VAL A 270 8.74 -10.67 27.79
N SER A 271 8.71 -9.72 26.88
CA SER A 271 7.46 -9.21 26.33
C SER A 271 7.00 -10.21 25.27
N VAL A 272 5.81 -10.76 25.44
CA VAL A 272 5.19 -11.70 24.49
C VAL A 272 5.10 -11.01 23.13
N LYS A 273 6.03 -11.32 22.22
CA LYS A 273 6.06 -10.70 20.89
C LYS A 273 4.85 -11.15 20.07
N LEU A 274 3.98 -10.21 19.74
CA LEU A 274 2.93 -10.40 18.75
C LEU A 274 3.52 -10.33 17.34
N SER A 275 3.11 -11.24 16.46
CA SER A 275 3.39 -11.10 15.03
C SER A 275 2.60 -9.93 14.44
N ALA A 276 3.01 -9.43 13.26
CA ALA A 276 2.26 -8.38 12.57
C ALA A 276 0.78 -8.76 12.38
N ARG A 277 0.51 -9.98 11.90
CA ARG A 277 -0.86 -10.48 11.74
C ARG A 277 -1.66 -10.58 13.03
N GLU A 278 -1.01 -10.90 14.15
CA GLU A 278 -1.69 -10.93 15.45
C GLU A 278 -2.06 -9.53 15.95
N ARG A 279 -1.20 -8.53 15.73
CA ARG A 279 -1.52 -7.13 16.03
C ARG A 279 -2.68 -6.64 15.18
N ASP A 280 -2.64 -6.87 13.88
CA ASP A 280 -3.72 -6.51 12.96
C ASP A 280 -5.06 -7.16 13.35
N LEU A 281 -5.02 -8.44 13.77
CA LEU A 281 -6.23 -9.15 14.20
C LEU A 281 -6.79 -8.58 15.51
N ILE A 282 -5.95 -8.17 16.46
CA ILE A 282 -6.38 -7.47 17.68
C ILE A 282 -7.15 -6.20 17.31
N GLU A 283 -6.61 -5.38 16.43
CA GLU A 283 -7.25 -4.14 15.99
C GLU A 283 -8.55 -4.41 15.23
N LEU A 284 -8.59 -5.43 14.39
CA LEU A 284 -9.80 -5.84 13.70
C LEU A 284 -10.90 -6.27 14.69
N LEU A 285 -10.54 -7.00 15.74
CA LEU A 285 -11.47 -7.46 16.79
C LEU A 285 -11.92 -6.32 17.72
N ARG A 286 -11.12 -5.26 17.88
CA ARG A 286 -11.55 -4.03 18.57
C ARG A 286 -12.68 -3.32 17.82
N LEU A 287 -12.61 -3.33 16.47
CA LEU A 287 -13.62 -2.70 15.62
C LEU A 287 -14.90 -3.53 15.52
N ASP A 288 -14.75 -4.85 15.42
CA ASP A 288 -15.86 -5.78 15.31
C ASP A 288 -15.56 -7.09 16.04
N GLY A 289 -15.94 -7.14 17.30
CA GLY A 289 -15.81 -8.34 18.15
C GLY A 289 -16.72 -9.52 17.73
N THR A 290 -17.64 -9.32 16.78
CA THR A 290 -18.53 -10.39 16.30
C THR A 290 -17.90 -11.26 15.22
N LEU A 291 -16.70 -10.93 14.75
CA LEU A 291 -16.06 -11.62 13.64
C LEU A 291 -15.85 -13.11 13.90
N THR A 292 -16.33 -13.92 12.95
CA THR A 292 -16.11 -15.37 12.96
C THR A 292 -14.75 -15.73 12.34
N ALA A 293 -14.25 -16.93 12.64
CA ALA A 293 -13.03 -17.43 12.02
C ALA A 293 -13.13 -17.49 10.48
N ALA A 294 -14.32 -17.73 9.93
CA ALA A 294 -14.57 -17.71 8.49
C ALA A 294 -14.41 -16.29 7.91
N ARG A 295 -14.98 -15.26 8.57
CA ARG A 295 -14.83 -13.86 8.13
C ARG A 295 -13.39 -13.38 8.27
N ILE A 296 -12.70 -13.76 9.34
CA ILE A 296 -11.26 -13.48 9.51
C ILE A 296 -10.44 -14.16 8.41
N ALA A 297 -10.76 -15.42 8.07
CA ALA A 297 -10.12 -16.15 7.00
C ALA A 297 -10.28 -15.46 5.65
N GLU A 298 -11.49 -14.99 5.33
CA GLU A 298 -11.78 -14.18 4.14
C GLU A 298 -10.97 -12.88 4.15
N THR A 299 -11.00 -12.13 5.26
CA THR A 299 -10.30 -10.83 5.40
C THR A 299 -8.80 -10.94 5.17
N TYR A 300 -8.18 -12.03 5.64
CA TYR A 300 -6.73 -12.25 5.54
C TYR A 300 -6.31 -13.13 4.36
N SER A 301 -7.24 -13.58 3.52
CA SER A 301 -6.99 -14.53 2.42
C SER A 301 -6.22 -15.76 2.89
N ILE A 302 -6.67 -16.35 4.03
CA ILE A 302 -6.10 -17.55 4.64
C ILE A 302 -7.19 -18.60 4.84
N SER A 303 -6.80 -19.85 5.14
CA SER A 303 -7.78 -20.88 5.49
C SER A 303 -8.43 -20.59 6.85
N THR A 304 -9.69 -21.03 7.04
CA THR A 304 -10.42 -20.92 8.34
C THR A 304 -9.58 -21.53 9.49
N ARG A 305 -8.89 -22.65 9.23
CA ARG A 305 -7.99 -23.28 10.20
C ARG A 305 -6.81 -22.39 10.60
N GLN A 306 -6.29 -21.55 9.68
CA GLN A 306 -5.24 -20.58 10.01
C GLN A 306 -5.81 -19.40 10.84
N ALA A 307 -7.01 -18.93 10.52
CA ALA A 307 -7.70 -17.92 11.32
C ALA A 307 -7.99 -18.41 12.76
N GLU A 308 -8.46 -19.65 12.91
CA GLU A 308 -8.68 -20.29 14.22
C GLU A 308 -7.38 -20.38 15.02
N ARG A 309 -6.26 -20.73 14.38
CA ARG A 309 -4.94 -20.74 15.02
C ARG A 309 -4.50 -19.38 15.52
N LEU A 310 -4.75 -18.31 14.75
CA LEU A 310 -4.45 -16.93 15.16
C LEU A 310 -5.29 -16.53 16.38
N LEU A 311 -6.60 -16.78 16.35
CA LEU A 311 -7.50 -16.54 17.49
C LEU A 311 -7.06 -17.33 18.72
N THR A 312 -6.72 -18.60 18.57
CA THR A 312 -6.25 -19.46 19.65
C THR A 312 -4.92 -18.94 20.22
N SER A 313 -4.00 -18.50 19.35
CA SER A 313 -2.73 -17.90 19.77
C SER A 313 -2.94 -16.64 20.60
N LEU A 314 -3.78 -15.71 20.14
CA LEU A 314 -4.12 -14.47 20.85
C LEU A 314 -4.81 -14.74 22.17
N LYS A 315 -5.75 -15.69 22.20
CA LYS A 315 -6.43 -16.12 23.43
C LYS A 315 -5.43 -16.71 24.44
N LYS A 316 -4.53 -17.59 23.99
CA LYS A 316 -3.47 -18.19 24.80
C LYS A 316 -2.47 -17.15 25.33
N LYS A 317 -2.18 -16.13 24.56
CA LYS A 317 -1.31 -15.01 24.92
C LYS A 317 -2.00 -13.99 25.83
N GLY A 318 -3.31 -14.12 26.05
CA GLY A 318 -4.10 -13.27 26.95
C GLY A 318 -4.59 -11.96 26.36
N PHE A 319 -4.38 -11.71 25.05
CA PHE A 319 -4.79 -10.45 24.38
C PHE A 319 -6.27 -10.38 24.03
N ILE A 320 -6.94 -11.53 23.89
CA ILE A 320 -8.38 -11.59 23.60
C ILE A 320 -9.07 -12.62 24.49
N VAL A 321 -10.35 -12.39 24.75
CA VAL A 321 -11.23 -13.34 25.41
C VAL A 321 -12.54 -13.46 24.63
N ARG A 322 -13.14 -14.65 24.65
CA ARG A 322 -14.49 -14.86 24.07
C ARG A 322 -15.51 -14.68 25.18
N GLU A 323 -16.41 -13.73 25.04
CA GLU A 323 -17.54 -13.53 25.94
C GLU A 323 -18.83 -14.03 25.28
N GLY A 324 -19.65 -14.80 25.98
CA GLY A 324 -20.89 -15.40 25.47
C GLY A 324 -20.69 -16.80 24.89
N SER A 325 -21.68 -17.26 24.11
CA SER A 325 -21.67 -18.61 23.52
C SER A 325 -20.78 -18.73 22.31
N ASP A 326 -20.39 -19.96 21.94
CA ASP A 326 -19.56 -20.21 20.76
C ASP A 326 -20.23 -19.74 19.45
N LYS A 327 -21.56 -19.71 19.39
CA LYS A 327 -22.31 -19.29 18.19
C LYS A 327 -22.66 -17.80 18.14
N ALA A 328 -22.79 -17.12 19.28
CA ALA A 328 -23.25 -15.73 19.39
C ALA A 328 -22.37 -14.87 20.34
N GLY A 329 -21.19 -15.32 20.70
CA GLY A 329 -20.28 -14.59 21.58
C GLY A 329 -19.48 -13.54 20.84
N LEU A 330 -18.89 -12.62 21.65
CA LEU A 330 -18.03 -11.54 21.19
C LEU A 330 -16.57 -11.81 21.55
N TRP A 331 -15.68 -11.41 20.68
CA TRP A 331 -14.27 -11.29 21.03
C TRP A 331 -14.02 -9.95 21.71
N VAL A 332 -13.53 -9.98 22.91
CA VAL A 332 -13.18 -8.79 23.69
C VAL A 332 -11.65 -8.72 23.76
N VAL A 333 -11.09 -7.61 23.32
CA VAL A 333 -9.66 -7.34 23.42
C VAL A 333 -9.34 -6.85 24.83
N LYS A 334 -8.37 -7.46 25.47
CA LYS A 334 -7.86 -7.04 26.78
C LYS A 334 -6.79 -5.98 26.58
N GLU A 335 -6.80 -4.97 27.45
CA GLU A 335 -5.77 -3.95 27.54
C GLU A 335 -4.44 -4.51 28.06
#